data_57f65a55a2f0fbc4fec220877921c9f2
#
_entry.id   57f65a55a2f0fbc4fec220877921c9f2
#
_cell.length_a   1.000
_cell.length_b   1.000
_cell.length_c   1.000
_cell.angle_alpha   90.00
_cell.angle_beta   90.00
_cell.angle_gamma   90.00
#
_symmetry.space_group_name_H-M   'P 1'
#
loop_
_entity.id
_entity.type
_entity.pdbx_description
1 polymer ?
#
loop_
_entity_poly.entity_id
_entity_poly.type
_entity_poly.pdbx_seq_one_letter_code
_entity_poly.pdbx_strand_id
1 'polypeptide(L)'
;MKEVVIVSAVRTPIGSFGGSLSTISATKLGSIAIKGAIEKAGIDKNIVDEVFMGNVLQANLGQAPARQSAIFAGLSENVPCTTVNKVCSSGLKSIILASQTIMCGDNDVVVAGGMENMSNVPHYFAKGRYGQKLGDMKLVDGMVKDGLTDVYGNVHMGLCAEKCATDNNISREEQDAFAIESYKRSAESWANGKFKNEVIPVEVPQRRGENIIISEDEEYKNVNLDKIPNLRPVFDKEGTITAANASTLNDGASALILMSLEKANELGVKPLAKIISYADAAQEPEWFTTAPSKALPIAISKSGLTKDNIDFYELNEAFSVVGLANIKILDLNPKIVNVNGGAISLGHPLGNSGSRIIVSLINVLKQNNGKIGAAGICNGGGGASAMIIELM
;
A
#
# COMPACT_ATOMS: atom_id res chain seq x y z
N MET A 1 -23.95 -2.69 15.60
CA MET A 1 -23.19 -2.65 14.33
C MET A 1 -22.81 -4.07 13.97
N LYS A 2 -22.89 -4.45 12.68
CA LYS A 2 -22.43 -5.78 12.23
C LYS A 2 -20.92 -5.95 12.44
N GLU A 3 -20.48 -7.17 12.75
CA GLU A 3 -19.08 -7.50 12.79
C GLU A 3 -18.56 -7.70 11.37
N VAL A 4 -17.36 -7.17 11.07
CA VAL A 4 -16.74 -7.23 9.74
C VAL A 4 -15.54 -8.16 9.75
N VAL A 5 -15.54 -9.11 8.82
CA VAL A 5 -14.46 -10.07 8.64
C VAL A 5 -13.85 -9.98 7.26
N ILE A 6 -12.57 -10.30 7.16
CA ILE A 6 -11.82 -10.46 5.91
C ILE A 6 -11.82 -11.96 5.61
N VAL A 7 -12.36 -12.36 4.48
CA VAL A 7 -12.43 -13.77 4.05
C VAL A 7 -11.38 -14.12 3.00
N SER A 8 -10.86 -13.12 2.29
CA SER A 8 -9.76 -13.29 1.34
C SER A 8 -8.88 -12.04 1.31
N ALA A 9 -7.59 -12.24 1.10
CA ALA A 9 -6.60 -11.18 0.96
C ALA A 9 -5.48 -11.64 0.04
N VAL A 10 -5.24 -10.89 -1.05
CA VAL A 10 -4.23 -11.20 -2.06
C VAL A 10 -3.61 -9.93 -2.65
N ARG A 11 -2.46 -10.07 -3.29
CA ARG A 11 -1.80 -9.02 -4.06
C ARG A 11 -1.15 -9.57 -5.32
N THR A 12 -0.90 -8.71 -6.29
CA THR A 12 0.04 -9.02 -7.37
C THR A 12 1.48 -9.00 -6.82
N PRO A 13 2.46 -9.53 -7.55
CA PRO A 13 3.85 -9.10 -7.36
C PRO A 13 3.94 -7.58 -7.46
N ILE A 14 4.97 -7.00 -6.87
CA ILE A 14 5.29 -5.57 -7.02
C ILE A 14 6.42 -5.44 -8.04
N GLY A 15 6.13 -4.76 -9.16
CA GLY A 15 7.08 -4.47 -10.22
C GLY A 15 7.90 -3.22 -9.92
N SER A 16 9.15 -3.20 -10.34
CA SER A 16 10.01 -2.02 -10.32
C SER A 16 9.54 -0.97 -11.33
N PHE A 17 9.94 0.27 -11.13
CA PHE A 17 9.70 1.36 -12.09
C PHE A 17 10.31 1.03 -13.46
N GLY A 18 9.46 1.00 -14.50
CA GLY A 18 9.87 0.56 -15.83
C GLY A 18 10.19 -0.94 -15.94
N GLY A 19 9.88 -1.74 -14.91
CA GLY A 19 10.12 -3.18 -14.82
C GLY A 19 9.04 -4.03 -15.48
N SER A 20 8.90 -5.27 -14.99
CA SER A 20 8.10 -6.32 -15.63
C SER A 20 6.60 -6.00 -15.71
N LEU A 21 6.05 -5.22 -14.78
CA LEU A 21 4.63 -4.85 -14.75
C LEU A 21 4.33 -3.51 -15.43
N SER A 22 5.35 -2.80 -15.94
CA SER A 22 5.22 -1.44 -16.48
C SER A 22 4.23 -1.31 -17.64
N THR A 23 4.01 -2.39 -18.40
CA THR A 23 3.07 -2.39 -19.54
C THR A 23 1.62 -2.70 -19.16
N ILE A 24 1.35 -3.08 -17.90
CA ILE A 24 0.02 -3.44 -17.42
C ILE A 24 -0.59 -2.25 -16.69
N SER A 25 -1.69 -1.71 -17.18
CA SER A 25 -2.33 -0.55 -16.52
C SER A 25 -2.72 -0.85 -15.07
N ALA A 26 -2.79 0.18 -14.21
CA ALA A 26 -3.23 0.04 -12.82
C ALA A 26 -4.58 -0.66 -12.73
N THR A 27 -5.53 -0.34 -13.63
CA THR A 27 -6.88 -0.95 -13.65
C THR A 27 -6.84 -2.43 -14.02
N LYS A 28 -5.90 -2.87 -14.83
CA LYS A 28 -5.70 -4.30 -15.15
C LYS A 28 -5.03 -5.03 -13.99
N LEU A 29 -4.02 -4.45 -13.34
CA LEU A 29 -3.44 -5.00 -12.11
C LEU A 29 -4.52 -5.14 -11.02
N GLY A 30 -5.34 -4.11 -10.82
CA GLY A 30 -6.47 -4.15 -9.91
C GLY A 30 -7.46 -5.27 -10.25
N SER A 31 -7.77 -5.48 -11.54
CA SER A 31 -8.67 -6.56 -11.95
C SER A 31 -8.13 -7.96 -11.65
N ILE A 32 -6.82 -8.17 -11.80
CA ILE A 32 -6.15 -9.44 -11.46
C ILE A 32 -6.24 -9.70 -9.95
N ALA A 33 -5.99 -8.67 -9.14
CA ALA A 33 -6.11 -8.78 -7.68
C ALA A 33 -7.55 -9.08 -7.23
N ILE A 34 -8.54 -8.38 -7.79
CA ILE A 34 -9.99 -8.61 -7.50
C ILE A 34 -10.38 -10.03 -7.86
N LYS A 35 -10.06 -10.46 -9.08
CA LYS A 35 -10.37 -11.83 -9.56
C LYS A 35 -9.72 -12.87 -8.65
N GLY A 36 -8.43 -12.72 -8.34
CA GLY A 36 -7.71 -13.62 -7.44
C GLY A 36 -8.28 -13.65 -6.02
N ALA A 37 -8.76 -12.50 -5.49
CA ALA A 37 -9.40 -12.44 -4.18
C ALA A 37 -10.73 -13.20 -4.15
N ILE A 38 -11.55 -13.08 -5.19
CA ILE A 38 -12.84 -13.79 -5.33
C ILE A 38 -12.61 -15.30 -5.47
N GLU A 39 -11.69 -15.71 -6.35
CA GLU A 39 -11.33 -17.11 -6.56
C GLU A 39 -10.80 -17.75 -5.27
N LYS A 40 -9.94 -17.05 -4.55
CA LYS A 40 -9.38 -17.54 -3.27
C LYS A 40 -10.41 -17.60 -2.15
N ALA A 41 -11.39 -16.70 -2.15
CA ALA A 41 -12.52 -16.76 -1.21
C ALA A 41 -13.47 -17.92 -1.51
N GLY A 42 -13.47 -18.44 -2.74
CA GLY A 42 -14.39 -19.50 -3.19
C GLY A 42 -15.84 -19.04 -3.26
N ILE A 43 -16.09 -17.76 -3.52
CA ILE A 43 -17.44 -17.19 -3.57
C ILE A 43 -17.92 -16.94 -5.02
N ASP A 44 -19.22 -16.90 -5.19
CA ASP A 44 -19.81 -16.40 -6.44
C ASP A 44 -19.57 -14.89 -6.54
N LYS A 45 -18.98 -14.43 -7.65
CA LYS A 45 -18.76 -13.03 -7.93
C LYS A 45 -20.04 -12.19 -7.97
N ASN A 46 -21.19 -12.81 -8.22
CA ASN A 46 -22.49 -12.14 -8.32
C ASN A 46 -23.06 -11.70 -6.96
N ILE A 47 -22.47 -12.15 -5.85
CA ILE A 47 -22.89 -11.71 -4.51
C ILE A 47 -22.15 -10.47 -4.01
N VAL A 48 -21.23 -9.93 -4.80
CA VAL A 48 -20.52 -8.70 -4.44
C VAL A 48 -21.45 -7.50 -4.55
N ASP A 49 -21.63 -6.78 -3.46
CA ASP A 49 -22.51 -5.61 -3.37
C ASP A 49 -21.83 -4.33 -3.85
N GLU A 50 -20.55 -4.11 -3.52
CA GLU A 50 -19.82 -2.88 -3.83
C GLU A 50 -18.31 -3.11 -3.94
N VAL A 51 -17.60 -2.18 -4.61
CA VAL A 51 -16.14 -2.19 -4.78
C VAL A 51 -15.53 -0.84 -4.42
N PHE A 52 -14.55 -0.83 -3.53
CA PHE A 52 -13.69 0.32 -3.23
C PHE A 52 -12.24 0.02 -3.60
N MET A 53 -11.66 0.79 -4.54
CA MET A 53 -10.26 0.63 -4.91
C MET A 53 -9.49 1.95 -4.77
N GLY A 54 -8.39 1.89 -4.01
CA GLY A 54 -7.43 2.98 -3.91
C GLY A 54 -6.66 3.16 -5.22
N ASN A 55 -6.54 4.41 -5.69
CA ASN A 55 -5.69 4.75 -6.82
C ASN A 55 -5.38 6.25 -6.77
N VAL A 56 -4.12 6.62 -6.87
CA VAL A 56 -3.63 8.00 -6.69
C VAL A 56 -3.38 8.67 -8.02
N LEU A 57 -2.59 8.05 -8.88
CA LEU A 57 -2.11 8.60 -10.14
C LEU A 57 -3.05 8.17 -11.27
N GLN A 58 -4.19 8.88 -11.40
CA GLN A 58 -5.31 8.45 -12.24
C GLN A 58 -5.26 9.03 -13.68
N ALA A 59 -4.35 9.94 -13.95
CA ALA A 59 -4.27 10.58 -15.27
C ALA A 59 -4.05 9.52 -16.38
N ASN A 60 -4.78 9.68 -17.47
CA ASN A 60 -4.76 8.79 -18.64
C ASN A 60 -5.28 7.35 -18.40
N LEU A 61 -5.85 7.03 -17.23
CA LEU A 61 -6.49 5.72 -16.98
C LEU A 61 -7.92 5.65 -17.53
N GLY A 62 -8.51 6.79 -17.91
CA GLY A 62 -9.92 6.87 -18.27
C GLY A 62 -10.83 7.09 -17.06
N GLN A 63 -12.14 6.94 -17.27
CA GLN A 63 -13.13 7.18 -16.22
C GLN A 63 -13.17 6.06 -15.18
N ALA A 64 -13.37 6.42 -13.91
CA ALA A 64 -13.72 5.51 -12.83
C ALA A 64 -12.78 4.27 -12.73
N PRO A 65 -11.49 4.41 -12.39
CA PRO A 65 -10.54 3.30 -12.37
C PRO A 65 -10.99 2.08 -11.57
N ALA A 66 -11.62 2.27 -10.40
CA ALA A 66 -12.17 1.16 -9.60
C ALA A 66 -13.22 0.37 -10.38
N ARG A 67 -14.12 1.06 -11.11
CA ARG A 67 -15.14 0.39 -11.92
C ARG A 67 -14.51 -0.37 -13.09
N GLN A 68 -13.49 0.18 -13.74
CA GLN A 68 -12.76 -0.54 -14.78
C GLN A 68 -12.20 -1.86 -14.22
N SER A 69 -11.55 -1.81 -13.05
CA SER A 69 -10.99 -3.02 -12.43
C SER A 69 -12.04 -4.04 -12.09
N ALA A 70 -13.21 -3.63 -11.58
CA ALA A 70 -14.33 -4.50 -11.25
C ALA A 70 -14.89 -5.21 -12.51
N ILE A 71 -15.17 -4.45 -13.57
CA ILE A 71 -15.69 -4.99 -14.84
C ILE A 71 -14.65 -5.92 -15.51
N PHE A 72 -13.38 -5.54 -15.53
CA PHE A 72 -12.32 -6.38 -16.08
C PHE A 72 -12.10 -7.66 -15.26
N ALA A 73 -12.41 -7.67 -13.96
CA ALA A 73 -12.42 -8.85 -13.12
C ALA A 73 -13.64 -9.74 -13.37
N GLY A 74 -14.60 -9.28 -14.15
CA GLY A 74 -15.84 -10.00 -14.52
C GLY A 74 -16.95 -9.86 -13.48
N LEU A 75 -16.93 -8.84 -12.63
CA LEU A 75 -18.07 -8.49 -11.77
C LEU A 75 -19.22 -7.94 -12.61
N SER A 76 -20.44 -8.03 -12.06
CA SER A 76 -21.65 -7.51 -12.69
C SER A 76 -21.58 -5.99 -12.89
N GLU A 77 -22.16 -5.52 -14.00
CA GLU A 77 -22.33 -4.09 -14.28
C GLU A 77 -23.25 -3.38 -13.26
N ASN A 78 -24.00 -4.12 -12.48
CA ASN A 78 -24.85 -3.58 -11.42
C ASN A 78 -24.10 -3.26 -10.13
N VAL A 79 -22.83 -3.67 -9.98
CA VAL A 79 -22.02 -3.43 -8.78
C VAL A 79 -21.51 -1.98 -8.78
N PRO A 80 -21.91 -1.15 -7.81
CA PRO A 80 -21.35 0.19 -7.64
C PRO A 80 -19.86 0.10 -7.34
N CYS A 81 -19.08 1.07 -7.83
CA CYS A 81 -17.63 1.09 -7.64
C CYS A 81 -17.14 2.50 -7.35
N THR A 82 -16.30 2.65 -6.34
CA THR A 82 -15.74 3.95 -5.94
C THR A 82 -14.21 3.90 -5.94
N THR A 83 -13.58 4.86 -6.64
CA THR A 83 -12.14 5.06 -6.58
C THR A 83 -11.82 6.00 -5.42
N VAL A 84 -10.90 5.56 -4.56
CA VAL A 84 -10.51 6.28 -3.34
C VAL A 84 -9.13 6.88 -3.53
N ASN A 85 -8.98 8.18 -3.29
CA ASN A 85 -7.68 8.83 -3.23
C ASN A 85 -7.48 9.49 -1.86
N LYS A 86 -6.60 8.95 -1.06
CA LYS A 86 -6.02 9.49 0.17
C LYS A 86 -4.50 9.35 0.10
N VAL A 87 -3.90 9.63 -1.06
CA VAL A 87 -2.49 9.43 -1.36
C VAL A 87 -2.06 8.00 -0.94
N CYS A 88 -0.93 7.81 -0.25
CA CYS A 88 -0.41 6.48 0.13
C CYS A 88 -1.39 5.64 0.97
N SER A 89 -2.30 6.27 1.72
CA SER A 89 -3.31 5.58 2.54
C SER A 89 -4.55 5.10 1.75
N SER A 90 -4.64 5.34 0.45
CA SER A 90 -5.84 5.05 -0.36
C SER A 90 -6.34 3.62 -0.23
N GLY A 91 -5.45 2.63 -0.31
CA GLY A 91 -5.80 1.22 -0.19
C GLY A 91 -6.34 0.85 1.21
N LEU A 92 -5.75 1.39 2.28
CA LEU A 92 -6.27 1.17 3.63
C LEU A 92 -7.59 1.91 3.86
N LYS A 93 -7.73 3.12 3.28
CA LYS A 93 -8.99 3.87 3.34
C LYS A 93 -10.13 3.15 2.61
N SER A 94 -9.84 2.46 1.51
CA SER A 94 -10.81 1.61 0.81
C SER A 94 -11.34 0.50 1.74
N ILE A 95 -10.47 -0.16 2.51
CA ILE A 95 -10.86 -1.19 3.48
C ILE A 95 -11.70 -0.57 4.62
N ILE A 96 -11.33 0.62 5.09
CA ILE A 96 -12.09 1.35 6.11
C ILE A 96 -13.51 1.69 5.62
N LEU A 97 -13.65 2.21 4.40
CA LEU A 97 -14.95 2.54 3.81
C LEU A 97 -15.81 1.29 3.63
N ALA A 98 -15.26 0.21 3.07
CA ALA A 98 -15.93 -1.07 2.95
C ALA A 98 -16.42 -1.59 4.32
N SER A 99 -15.58 -1.49 5.35
CA SER A 99 -15.98 -1.88 6.71
C SER A 99 -17.15 -1.06 7.21
N GLN A 100 -17.15 0.25 6.94
CA GLN A 100 -18.22 1.15 7.35
C GLN A 100 -19.54 0.81 6.69
N THR A 101 -19.58 0.54 5.38
CA THR A 101 -20.81 0.16 4.68
C THR A 101 -21.40 -1.15 5.20
N ILE A 102 -20.55 -2.14 5.54
CA ILE A 102 -20.99 -3.39 6.17
C ILE A 102 -21.49 -3.14 7.59
N MET A 103 -20.77 -2.36 8.42
CA MET A 103 -21.19 -2.04 9.80
C MET A 103 -22.54 -1.31 9.84
N CYS A 104 -22.80 -0.43 8.88
CA CYS A 104 -24.06 0.31 8.76
C CYS A 104 -25.20 -0.57 8.23
N GLY A 105 -24.90 -1.71 7.61
CA GLY A 105 -25.89 -2.63 7.03
C GLY A 105 -26.29 -2.30 5.60
N ASP A 106 -25.56 -1.40 4.94
CA ASP A 106 -25.78 -1.07 3.52
C ASP A 106 -25.34 -2.21 2.61
N ASN A 107 -24.29 -2.94 2.98
CA ASN A 107 -23.69 -4.04 2.23
C ASN A 107 -23.39 -5.24 3.13
N ASP A 108 -23.30 -6.44 2.54
CA ASP A 108 -22.84 -7.66 3.20
C ASP A 108 -21.53 -8.21 2.65
N VAL A 109 -21.25 -7.99 1.35
CA VAL A 109 -20.04 -8.50 0.66
C VAL A 109 -19.39 -7.38 -0.14
N VAL A 110 -18.22 -6.94 0.24
CA VAL A 110 -17.53 -5.82 -0.40
C VAL A 110 -16.11 -6.20 -0.80
N VAL A 111 -15.72 -5.82 -2.00
CA VAL A 111 -14.32 -5.85 -2.45
C VAL A 111 -13.65 -4.54 -2.07
N ALA A 112 -12.54 -4.61 -1.37
CA ALA A 112 -11.73 -3.44 -1.05
C ALA A 112 -10.25 -3.69 -1.36
N GLY A 113 -9.56 -2.68 -1.87
CA GLY A 113 -8.15 -2.83 -2.21
C GLY A 113 -7.52 -1.55 -2.72
N GLY A 114 -6.46 -1.73 -3.49
CA GLY A 114 -5.76 -0.63 -4.12
C GLY A 114 -4.92 -1.09 -5.32
N MET A 115 -4.59 -0.17 -6.18
CA MET A 115 -3.84 -0.40 -7.41
C MET A 115 -3.05 0.85 -7.76
N GLU A 116 -1.88 0.67 -8.34
CA GLU A 116 -1.08 1.76 -8.90
C GLU A 116 -0.19 1.22 -10.01
N ASN A 117 0.04 2.04 -11.03
CA ASN A 117 1.13 1.83 -11.97
C ASN A 117 1.84 3.17 -12.13
N MET A 118 2.96 3.32 -11.43
CA MET A 118 3.75 4.55 -11.45
C MET A 118 4.57 4.68 -12.74
N SER A 119 4.86 3.55 -13.39
CA SER A 119 5.61 3.50 -14.65
C SER A 119 4.86 4.16 -15.82
N ASN A 120 3.53 4.17 -15.79
CA ASN A 120 2.67 4.67 -16.88
C ASN A 120 2.12 6.07 -16.66
N VAL A 121 2.55 6.77 -15.62
CA VAL A 121 2.06 8.12 -15.33
C VAL A 121 2.54 9.09 -16.40
N PRO A 122 1.63 9.85 -17.06
CA PRO A 122 2.02 10.74 -18.14
C PRO A 122 2.67 12.03 -17.65
N HIS A 123 3.43 12.66 -18.52
CA HIS A 123 3.82 14.04 -18.36
C HIS A 123 2.69 14.96 -18.83
N TYR A 124 2.45 16.07 -18.11
CA TYR A 124 1.39 17.03 -18.40
C TYR A 124 1.88 18.22 -19.19
N PHE A 125 1.15 18.58 -20.21
CA PHE A 125 1.23 19.90 -20.82
C PHE A 125 0.05 20.76 -20.34
N ALA A 126 0.21 21.44 -19.21
CA ALA A 126 -0.85 22.15 -18.52
C ALA A 126 -1.53 23.24 -19.37
N LYS A 127 -0.80 23.88 -20.29
CA LYS A 127 -1.33 24.91 -21.20
C LYS A 127 -1.84 24.35 -22.52
N GLY A 128 -1.80 23.03 -22.74
CA GLY A 128 -2.09 22.39 -24.02
C GLY A 128 -3.46 22.70 -24.57
N ARG A 129 -4.49 22.86 -23.73
CA ARG A 129 -5.86 23.18 -24.15
C ARG A 129 -5.98 24.53 -24.85
N TYR A 130 -5.17 25.49 -24.47
CA TYR A 130 -5.20 26.87 -25.05
C TYR A 130 -4.00 27.13 -25.97
N GLY A 131 -3.10 26.18 -26.11
CA GLY A 131 -1.88 26.28 -26.92
C GLY A 131 -0.78 27.13 -26.28
N GLN A 132 0.39 27.07 -26.88
CA GLN A 132 1.55 27.89 -26.56
C GLN A 132 1.86 28.82 -27.75
N LYS A 133 1.59 30.10 -27.58
CA LYS A 133 1.71 31.09 -28.69
C LYS A 133 3.15 31.50 -28.96
N LEU A 134 4.01 31.58 -27.92
CA LEU A 134 5.39 32.05 -28.03
C LEU A 134 6.20 31.43 -26.85
N GLY A 135 7.47 31.09 -27.11
CA GLY A 135 8.40 30.55 -26.14
C GLY A 135 8.29 29.04 -25.99
N ASP A 136 9.06 28.46 -25.04
CA ASP A 136 9.18 27.04 -24.84
C ASP A 136 7.95 26.40 -24.18
N MET A 137 7.72 25.11 -24.50
CA MET A 137 6.73 24.28 -23.81
C MET A 137 7.40 23.54 -22.64
N LYS A 138 6.78 23.64 -21.45
CA LYS A 138 7.21 22.89 -20.27
C LYS A 138 6.29 21.71 -20.07
N LEU A 139 6.86 20.51 -20.04
CA LEU A 139 6.20 19.29 -19.60
C LEU A 139 6.43 19.12 -18.09
N VAL A 140 5.39 18.71 -17.38
CA VAL A 140 5.42 18.46 -15.93
C VAL A 140 5.26 16.97 -15.71
N ASP A 141 6.18 16.38 -14.97
CA ASP A 141 6.06 14.97 -14.56
C ASP A 141 4.85 14.81 -13.63
N GLY A 142 3.84 14.06 -14.12
CA GLY A 142 2.60 13.86 -13.39
C GLY A 142 2.79 13.06 -12.10
N MET A 143 3.72 12.11 -12.09
CA MET A 143 4.03 11.30 -10.92
C MET A 143 4.64 12.16 -9.80
N VAL A 144 5.62 12.99 -10.12
CA VAL A 144 6.24 13.91 -9.16
C VAL A 144 5.22 14.95 -8.69
N LYS A 145 4.44 15.51 -9.63
CA LYS A 145 3.48 16.58 -9.31
C LYS A 145 2.35 16.14 -8.40
N ASP A 146 1.74 14.99 -8.70
CA ASP A 146 0.50 14.56 -8.04
C ASP A 146 0.74 13.52 -6.91
N GLY A 147 1.89 12.83 -6.94
CA GLY A 147 2.22 11.79 -5.98
C GLY A 147 3.32 12.13 -4.98
N LEU A 148 4.32 12.94 -5.38
CA LEU A 148 5.57 13.07 -4.64
C LEU A 148 5.93 14.50 -4.23
N THR A 149 5.04 15.47 -4.48
CA THR A 149 5.24 16.87 -4.08
C THR A 149 4.28 17.24 -2.96
N ASP A 150 4.83 17.72 -1.84
CA ASP A 150 4.03 18.45 -0.86
C ASP A 150 3.58 19.77 -1.49
N VAL A 151 2.28 19.93 -1.65
CA VAL A 151 1.72 21.08 -2.37
C VAL A 151 1.77 22.36 -1.55
N TYR A 152 1.79 22.25 -0.23
CA TYR A 152 1.77 23.38 0.68
C TYR A 152 3.16 24.03 0.81
N GLY A 153 4.19 23.21 1.03
CA GLY A 153 5.58 23.63 1.02
C GLY A 153 6.18 23.74 -0.37
N ASN A 154 5.50 23.19 -1.40
CA ASN A 154 6.01 23.05 -2.76
C ASN A 154 7.39 22.39 -2.83
N VAL A 155 7.58 21.36 -2.05
CA VAL A 155 8.82 20.59 -1.93
C VAL A 155 8.59 19.12 -2.21
N HIS A 156 9.63 18.40 -2.65
CA HIS A 156 9.55 16.94 -2.78
C HIS A 156 9.41 16.29 -1.40
N MET A 157 8.60 15.22 -1.31
CA MET A 157 8.35 14.47 -0.05
C MET A 157 9.64 14.02 0.64
N GLY A 158 10.72 13.78 -0.12
CA GLY A 158 12.04 13.47 0.42
C GLY A 158 12.64 14.58 1.30
N LEU A 159 12.34 15.85 1.03
CA LEU A 159 12.78 16.95 1.89
C LEU A 159 12.04 16.97 3.24
N CYS A 160 10.76 16.56 3.25
CA CYS A 160 10.04 16.33 4.51
C CYS A 160 10.63 15.15 5.28
N ALA A 161 11.13 14.12 4.58
CA ALA A 161 11.84 13.00 5.21
C ALA A 161 13.19 13.44 5.79
N GLU A 162 13.97 14.30 5.14
CA GLU A 162 15.21 14.89 5.68
C GLU A 162 14.91 15.70 6.96
N LYS A 163 13.85 16.52 6.94
CA LYS A 163 13.38 17.24 8.12
C LYS A 163 13.06 16.28 9.28
N CYS A 164 12.37 15.18 8.99
CA CYS A 164 12.06 14.16 9.98
C CYS A 164 13.33 13.54 10.58
N ALA A 165 14.35 13.25 9.77
CA ALA A 165 15.61 12.71 10.22
C ALA A 165 16.33 13.69 11.19
N THR A 166 16.40 14.95 10.82
CA THR A 166 17.01 15.99 11.63
C THR A 166 16.29 16.16 12.98
N ASP A 167 14.99 16.36 12.96
CA ASP A 167 14.22 16.73 14.15
C ASP A 167 14.00 15.54 15.11
N ASN A 168 14.12 14.29 14.63
CA ASN A 168 14.07 13.09 15.46
C ASN A 168 15.47 12.53 15.80
N ASN A 169 16.55 13.20 15.40
CA ASN A 169 17.94 12.76 15.58
C ASN A 169 18.13 11.30 15.09
N ILE A 170 17.78 11.05 13.83
CA ILE A 170 17.94 9.75 13.16
C ILE A 170 19.08 9.90 12.14
N SER A 171 20.18 9.18 12.37
CA SER A 171 21.37 9.28 11.54
C SER A 171 21.22 8.58 10.19
N ARG A 172 22.16 8.84 9.29
CA ARG A 172 22.27 8.14 8.01
C ARG A 172 22.52 6.64 8.22
N GLU A 173 23.39 6.30 9.15
CA GLU A 173 23.76 4.93 9.46
C GLU A 173 22.56 4.12 10.00
N GLU A 174 21.73 4.72 10.85
CA GLU A 174 20.49 4.09 11.34
C GLU A 174 19.51 3.83 10.19
N GLN A 175 19.35 4.79 9.27
CA GLN A 175 18.49 4.66 8.11
C GLN A 175 18.98 3.56 7.14
N ASP A 176 20.27 3.51 6.86
CA ASP A 176 20.88 2.49 6.03
C ASP A 176 20.79 1.11 6.67
N ALA A 177 21.00 0.99 7.98
CA ALA A 177 20.83 -0.27 8.70
C ALA A 177 19.39 -0.78 8.66
N PHE A 178 18.41 0.12 8.80
CA PHE A 178 16.99 -0.21 8.67
C PHE A 178 16.67 -0.70 7.25
N ALA A 179 17.17 -0.03 6.22
CA ALA A 179 16.98 -0.44 4.84
C ALA A 179 17.59 -1.82 4.57
N ILE A 180 18.84 -2.04 4.98
CA ILE A 180 19.52 -3.33 4.84
C ILE A 180 18.72 -4.45 5.49
N GLU A 181 18.18 -4.21 6.70
CA GLU A 181 17.35 -5.19 7.38
C GLU A 181 16.05 -5.46 6.61
N SER A 182 15.36 -4.45 6.07
CA SER A 182 14.17 -4.61 5.24
C SER A 182 14.47 -5.48 4.02
N TYR A 183 15.56 -5.22 3.28
CA TYR A 183 15.99 -6.02 2.13
C TYR A 183 16.30 -7.47 2.50
N LYS A 184 17.01 -7.71 3.61
CA LYS A 184 17.31 -9.06 4.09
C LYS A 184 16.04 -9.83 4.43
N ARG A 185 15.13 -9.20 5.16
CA ARG A 185 13.83 -9.81 5.53
C ARG A 185 13.00 -10.19 4.31
N SER A 186 12.95 -9.33 3.29
CA SER A 186 12.24 -9.65 2.05
C SER A 186 12.88 -10.79 1.28
N ALA A 187 14.21 -10.79 1.14
CA ALA A 187 14.94 -11.85 0.47
C ALA A 187 14.76 -13.21 1.18
N GLU A 188 14.89 -13.24 2.49
CA GLU A 188 14.65 -14.44 3.30
C GLU A 188 13.20 -14.92 3.25
N SER A 189 12.25 -13.99 3.23
CA SER A 189 10.82 -14.30 3.15
C SER A 189 10.46 -14.92 1.80
N TRP A 190 11.01 -14.42 0.70
CA TRP A 190 10.87 -15.04 -0.62
C TRP A 190 11.54 -16.41 -0.68
N ALA A 191 12.77 -16.53 -0.23
CA ALA A 191 13.51 -17.81 -0.19
C ALA A 191 12.78 -18.89 0.62
N ASN A 192 12.10 -18.49 1.69
CA ASN A 192 11.34 -19.39 2.57
C ASN A 192 9.85 -19.54 2.15
N GLY A 193 9.43 -18.96 1.02
CA GLY A 193 8.08 -19.10 0.48
C GLY A 193 6.98 -18.40 1.30
N LYS A 194 7.34 -17.45 2.18
CA LYS A 194 6.39 -16.76 3.07
C LYS A 194 5.33 -15.94 2.32
N PHE A 195 5.64 -15.43 1.12
CA PHE A 195 4.72 -14.66 0.29
C PHE A 195 3.84 -15.52 -0.63
N LYS A 196 4.08 -16.84 -0.72
CA LYS A 196 3.36 -17.74 -1.64
C LYS A 196 1.84 -17.70 -1.48
N ASN A 197 1.36 -17.49 -0.26
CA ASN A 197 -0.07 -17.49 0.02
C ASN A 197 -0.76 -16.12 -0.21
N GLU A 198 -0.02 -15.08 -0.51
CA GLU A 198 -0.58 -13.75 -0.76
C GLU A 198 -0.44 -13.28 -2.20
N VAL A 199 0.53 -13.80 -2.94
CA VAL A 199 0.84 -13.34 -4.30
C VAL A 199 0.06 -14.12 -5.35
N ILE A 200 -0.66 -13.39 -6.21
CA ILE A 200 -1.31 -13.89 -7.41
C ILE A 200 -0.42 -13.58 -8.60
N PRO A 201 0.02 -14.59 -9.38
CA PRO A 201 0.84 -14.36 -10.56
C PRO A 201 0.16 -13.46 -11.59
N VAL A 202 0.95 -12.63 -12.27
CA VAL A 202 0.50 -11.74 -13.34
C VAL A 202 1.06 -12.23 -14.67
N GLU A 203 0.16 -12.48 -15.62
CA GLU A 203 0.53 -12.79 -16.98
C GLU A 203 0.74 -11.48 -17.76
N VAL A 204 1.96 -11.28 -18.25
CA VAL A 204 2.38 -10.08 -18.99
C VAL A 204 2.50 -10.40 -20.46
N PRO A 205 1.60 -9.86 -21.31
CA PRO A 205 1.65 -10.07 -22.74
C PRO A 205 2.94 -9.56 -23.34
N GLN A 206 3.55 -10.36 -24.21
CA GLN A 206 4.73 -9.97 -24.92
C GLN A 206 4.39 -9.53 -26.35
N ARG A 207 5.14 -8.57 -26.88
CA ARG A 207 4.97 -8.12 -28.28
C ARG A 207 5.23 -9.25 -29.30
N ARG A 208 6.08 -10.20 -28.94
CA ARG A 208 6.40 -11.41 -29.73
C ARG A 208 6.70 -12.56 -28.76
N GLY A 209 6.27 -13.78 -29.11
CA GLY A 209 6.47 -14.96 -28.28
C GLY A 209 5.35 -15.19 -27.27
N GLU A 210 5.62 -16.06 -26.30
CA GLU A 210 4.69 -16.40 -25.23
C GLU A 210 4.64 -15.32 -24.16
N ASN A 211 3.52 -15.22 -23.45
CA ASN A 211 3.37 -14.34 -22.30
C ASN A 211 4.30 -14.76 -21.17
N ILE A 212 4.79 -13.79 -20.39
CA ILE A 212 5.66 -14.07 -19.24
C ILE A 212 4.81 -14.05 -17.97
N ILE A 213 5.00 -15.04 -17.11
CA ILE A 213 4.35 -15.08 -15.80
C ILE A 213 5.27 -14.45 -14.76
N ILE A 214 4.83 -13.35 -14.17
CA ILE A 214 5.52 -12.69 -13.06
C ILE A 214 4.84 -13.13 -11.75
N SER A 215 5.59 -13.76 -10.87
CA SER A 215 5.11 -14.33 -9.62
C SER A 215 5.88 -13.92 -8.37
N GLU A 216 6.84 -13.00 -8.51
CA GLU A 216 7.74 -12.59 -7.45
C GLU A 216 8.02 -11.08 -7.53
N ASP A 217 8.19 -10.43 -6.38
CA ASP A 217 8.55 -9.01 -6.31
C ASP A 217 9.94 -8.77 -6.89
N GLU A 218 10.17 -7.57 -7.46
CA GLU A 218 11.41 -7.29 -8.18
C GLU A 218 12.44 -6.54 -7.34
N GLU A 219 12.01 -5.57 -6.50
CA GLU A 219 12.91 -4.59 -5.90
C GLU A 219 14.00 -5.20 -5.01
N TYR A 220 13.66 -6.14 -4.15
CA TYR A 220 14.63 -6.72 -3.23
C TYR A 220 15.82 -7.42 -3.94
N LYS A 221 15.66 -7.77 -5.23
CA LYS A 221 16.72 -8.37 -6.08
C LYS A 221 17.65 -7.34 -6.68
N ASN A 222 17.22 -6.09 -6.78
CA ASN A 222 17.92 -5.03 -7.51
C ASN A 222 18.97 -4.30 -6.66
N VAL A 223 19.02 -4.56 -5.35
CA VAL A 223 19.90 -3.88 -4.42
C VAL A 223 21.26 -4.58 -4.28
N ASN A 224 22.32 -3.78 -4.19
CA ASN A 224 23.62 -4.24 -3.72
C ASN A 224 23.86 -3.67 -2.31
N LEU A 225 23.71 -4.52 -1.30
CA LEU A 225 23.79 -4.12 0.11
C LEU A 225 25.12 -3.48 0.48
N ASP A 226 26.24 -3.93 -0.09
CA ASP A 226 27.58 -3.41 0.21
C ASP A 226 27.78 -1.97 -0.28
N LYS A 227 26.97 -1.52 -1.24
CA LYS A 227 27.04 -0.17 -1.79
C LYS A 227 26.18 0.84 -1.03
N ILE A 228 25.24 0.39 -0.21
CA ILE A 228 24.29 1.29 0.50
C ILE A 228 24.99 2.38 1.28
N PRO A 229 26.02 2.12 2.12
CA PRO A 229 26.68 3.15 2.90
C PRO A 229 27.38 4.23 2.05
N ASN A 230 27.70 3.91 0.79
CA ASN A 230 28.43 4.80 -0.12
C ASN A 230 27.52 5.57 -1.08
N LEU A 231 26.20 5.41 -0.99
CA LEU A 231 25.24 6.11 -1.85
C LEU A 231 25.19 7.60 -1.47
N ARG A 232 25.07 8.44 -2.50
CA ARG A 232 24.89 9.88 -2.28
C ARG A 232 23.46 10.20 -1.89
N PRO A 233 23.23 11.19 -1.03
CA PRO A 233 21.91 11.72 -0.76
C PRO A 233 21.23 12.21 -2.05
N VAL A 234 19.91 12.08 -2.12
CA VAL A 234 19.14 12.34 -3.35
C VAL A 234 18.45 13.71 -3.31
N PHE A 235 17.96 14.14 -2.17
CA PHE A 235 17.09 15.31 -2.06
C PHE A 235 17.82 16.56 -1.54
N ASP A 236 18.77 16.38 -0.67
CA ASP A 236 19.65 17.43 -0.14
C ASP A 236 21.11 16.92 -0.21
N LYS A 237 22.05 17.78 -0.62
CA LYS A 237 23.46 17.39 -0.74
C LYS A 237 24.09 17.01 0.60
N GLU A 238 23.66 17.67 1.66
CA GLU A 238 24.08 17.41 3.05
C GLU A 238 23.07 16.49 3.80
N GLY A 239 22.12 15.91 3.06
CA GLY A 239 21.06 15.08 3.60
C GLY A 239 21.48 13.64 3.88
N THR A 240 20.52 12.85 4.29
CA THR A 240 20.70 11.47 4.74
C THR A 240 19.90 10.47 3.90
N ILE A 241 18.91 10.95 3.14
CA ILE A 241 18.00 10.09 2.34
C ILE A 241 18.68 9.72 1.01
N THR A 242 18.76 8.43 0.74
CA THR A 242 19.35 7.87 -0.48
C THR A 242 18.33 7.05 -1.26
N ALA A 243 18.69 6.63 -2.46
CA ALA A 243 17.88 5.72 -3.28
C ALA A 243 17.63 4.35 -2.62
N ALA A 244 18.45 3.93 -1.65
CA ALA A 244 18.31 2.62 -0.99
C ALA A 244 17.59 2.71 0.36
N ASN A 245 17.52 3.87 1.02
CA ASN A 245 16.81 4.06 2.28
C ASN A 245 15.48 4.83 2.12
N ALA A 246 15.10 5.14 0.88
CA ALA A 246 13.76 5.56 0.46
C ALA A 246 13.04 4.38 -0.20
N SER A 247 11.71 4.34 -0.10
CA SER A 247 10.93 3.41 -0.92
C SER A 247 11.04 3.77 -2.40
N THR A 248 10.93 2.75 -3.26
CA THR A 248 11.04 2.90 -4.70
C THR A 248 9.68 3.23 -5.35
N LEU A 249 9.70 3.55 -6.63
CA LEU A 249 8.53 3.78 -7.47
C LEU A 249 8.10 2.44 -8.07
N ASN A 250 6.83 2.07 -7.97
CA ASN A 250 6.45 0.70 -8.27
C ASN A 250 5.07 0.58 -8.90
N ASP A 251 4.81 -0.62 -9.42
CA ASP A 251 3.56 -1.04 -10.03
C ASP A 251 3.00 -2.25 -9.26
N GLY A 252 1.72 -2.24 -8.91
CA GLY A 252 1.11 -3.35 -8.18
C GLY A 252 -0.31 -3.10 -7.74
N ALA A 253 -0.98 -4.16 -7.31
CA ALA A 253 -2.34 -4.11 -6.80
C ALA A 253 -2.57 -5.16 -5.69
N SER A 254 -3.55 -4.91 -4.85
CA SER A 254 -4.05 -5.87 -3.86
C SER A 254 -5.56 -5.73 -3.69
N ALA A 255 -6.21 -6.83 -3.33
CA ALA A 255 -7.64 -6.86 -3.07
C ALA A 255 -7.97 -7.80 -1.91
N LEU A 256 -8.97 -7.41 -1.15
CA LEU A 256 -9.52 -8.15 -0.04
C LEU A 256 -11.03 -8.30 -0.25
N ILE A 257 -11.59 -9.41 0.21
CA ILE A 257 -13.04 -9.61 0.31
C ILE A 257 -13.43 -9.43 1.78
N LEU A 258 -14.27 -8.44 2.03
CA LEU A 258 -14.87 -8.18 3.33
C LEU A 258 -16.31 -8.66 3.35
N MET A 259 -16.73 -9.21 4.49
CA MET A 259 -18.11 -9.64 4.69
C MET A 259 -18.59 -9.28 6.11
N SER A 260 -19.93 -9.18 6.28
CA SER A 260 -20.47 -9.34 7.63
C SER A 260 -20.19 -10.77 8.12
N LEU A 261 -19.91 -10.93 9.41
CA LEU A 261 -19.68 -12.27 9.99
C LEU A 261 -20.91 -13.18 9.78
N GLU A 262 -22.10 -12.60 9.83
CA GLU A 262 -23.35 -13.32 9.55
C GLU A 262 -23.36 -13.89 8.13
N LYS A 263 -22.97 -13.07 7.15
CA LYS A 263 -22.93 -13.50 5.74
C LYS A 263 -21.85 -14.54 5.49
N ALA A 264 -20.68 -14.39 6.11
CA ALA A 264 -19.62 -15.40 6.02
C ALA A 264 -20.09 -16.77 6.58
N ASN A 265 -20.81 -16.78 7.70
CA ASN A 265 -21.38 -17.98 8.31
C ASN A 265 -22.49 -18.59 7.41
N GLU A 266 -23.38 -17.76 6.85
CA GLU A 266 -24.43 -18.19 5.91
C GLU A 266 -23.84 -18.92 4.70
N LEU A 267 -22.77 -18.38 4.16
CA LEU A 267 -22.09 -18.95 2.98
C LEU A 267 -21.11 -20.08 3.33
N GLY A 268 -20.86 -20.37 4.60
CA GLY A 268 -19.87 -21.34 5.03
C GLY A 268 -18.43 -20.95 4.70
N VAL A 269 -18.18 -19.65 4.47
CA VAL A 269 -16.84 -19.12 4.16
C VAL A 269 -16.08 -18.87 5.46
N LYS A 270 -14.88 -19.46 5.58
CA LYS A 270 -14.07 -19.29 6.77
C LYS A 270 -13.37 -17.91 6.79
N PRO A 271 -13.61 -17.08 7.81
CA PRO A 271 -12.88 -15.83 7.97
C PRO A 271 -11.37 -16.03 8.17
N LEU A 272 -10.58 -15.10 7.65
CA LEU A 272 -9.14 -15.02 7.88
C LEU A 272 -8.82 -14.14 9.10
N ALA A 273 -9.50 -13.01 9.18
CA ALA A 273 -9.30 -12.03 10.24
C ALA A 273 -10.58 -11.20 10.44
N LYS A 274 -10.76 -10.67 11.66
CA LYS A 274 -11.79 -9.70 12.03
C LYS A 274 -11.16 -8.30 12.07
N ILE A 275 -11.86 -7.29 11.55
CA ILE A 275 -11.48 -5.89 11.71
C ILE A 275 -12.01 -5.43 13.08
N ILE A 276 -11.09 -5.12 13.99
CA ILE A 276 -11.42 -4.70 15.36
C ILE A 276 -11.69 -3.20 15.42
N SER A 277 -10.79 -2.43 14.83
CA SER A 277 -10.88 -0.97 14.84
C SER A 277 -10.05 -0.35 13.74
N TYR A 278 -10.29 0.91 13.49
CA TYR A 278 -9.50 1.75 12.58
C TYR A 278 -9.56 3.21 13.00
N ALA A 279 -8.57 3.98 12.52
CA ALA A 279 -8.52 5.42 12.73
C ALA A 279 -7.80 6.12 11.57
N ASP A 280 -8.18 7.37 11.38
CA ASP A 280 -7.42 8.34 10.59
C ASP A 280 -6.88 9.41 11.55
N ALA A 281 -5.73 9.99 11.22
CA ALA A 281 -5.18 11.16 11.88
C ALA A 281 -4.54 12.08 10.84
N ALA A 282 -4.38 13.35 11.20
CA ALA A 282 -3.68 14.34 10.41
C ALA A 282 -2.94 15.33 11.31
N GLN A 283 -1.92 15.94 10.77
CA GLN A 283 -1.12 16.99 11.38
C GLN A 283 -0.58 17.91 10.27
N GLU A 284 0.34 18.80 10.57
CA GLU A 284 0.95 19.68 9.57
C GLU A 284 1.52 18.87 8.39
N PRO A 285 1.30 19.30 7.13
CA PRO A 285 1.66 18.53 5.94
C PRO A 285 3.10 18.05 5.89
N GLU A 286 4.05 18.86 6.29
CA GLU A 286 5.48 18.52 6.32
C GLU A 286 5.82 17.35 7.26
N TRP A 287 4.96 17.08 8.25
CA TRP A 287 5.11 16.03 9.26
C TRP A 287 4.39 14.72 8.91
N PHE A 288 4.03 14.51 7.63
CA PHE A 288 3.39 13.27 7.21
C PHE A 288 4.13 12.02 7.72
N THR A 289 5.44 12.10 7.87
CA THR A 289 6.35 11.02 8.28
C THR A 289 6.01 10.42 9.64
N THR A 290 5.56 11.24 10.59
CA THR A 290 5.22 10.82 11.96
C THR A 290 3.70 10.70 12.19
N ALA A 291 2.87 10.95 11.19
CA ALA A 291 1.41 10.86 11.33
C ALA A 291 0.90 9.46 11.76
N PRO A 292 1.54 8.32 11.41
CA PRO A 292 1.15 7.01 11.94
C PRO A 292 1.19 6.94 13.46
N SER A 293 2.13 7.65 14.12
CA SER A 293 2.20 7.72 15.59
C SER A 293 0.99 8.44 16.23
N LYS A 294 0.19 9.15 15.44
CA LYS A 294 -1.09 9.72 15.87
C LYS A 294 -2.27 8.77 15.61
N ALA A 295 -2.28 8.11 14.42
CA ALA A 295 -3.38 7.25 14.03
C ALA A 295 -3.42 5.92 14.81
N LEU A 296 -2.26 5.29 15.02
CA LEU A 296 -2.17 4.00 15.70
C LEU A 296 -2.70 4.02 17.13
N PRO A 297 -2.31 4.97 18.02
CA PRO A 297 -2.87 5.03 19.36
C PRO A 297 -4.39 5.20 19.39
N ILE A 298 -4.96 5.96 18.43
CA ILE A 298 -6.41 6.11 18.31
C ILE A 298 -7.06 4.78 17.92
N ALA A 299 -6.49 4.05 16.96
CA ALA A 299 -7.02 2.76 16.55
C ALA A 299 -6.90 1.72 17.69
N ILE A 300 -5.76 1.67 18.37
CA ILE A 300 -5.55 0.79 19.54
C ILE A 300 -6.55 1.11 20.65
N SER A 301 -6.71 2.38 21.01
CA SER A 301 -7.69 2.79 22.03
C SER A 301 -9.13 2.40 21.66
N LYS A 302 -9.53 2.59 20.39
CA LYS A 302 -10.86 2.18 19.90
C LYS A 302 -11.09 0.67 19.95
N SER A 303 -10.02 -0.14 19.86
CA SER A 303 -10.12 -1.59 19.95
C SER A 303 -10.33 -2.08 21.39
N GLY A 304 -10.15 -1.24 22.40
CA GLY A 304 -10.13 -1.61 23.81
C GLY A 304 -8.85 -2.32 24.25
N LEU A 305 -7.84 -2.37 23.36
CA LEU A 305 -6.54 -2.99 23.61
C LEU A 305 -5.49 -1.96 24.00
N THR A 306 -4.31 -2.44 24.38
CA THR A 306 -3.10 -1.65 24.58
C THR A 306 -2.03 -2.06 23.55
N LYS A 307 -0.93 -1.29 23.45
CA LYS A 307 0.18 -1.64 22.54
C LYS A 307 0.79 -3.02 22.85
N ASP A 308 0.74 -3.45 24.11
CA ASP A 308 1.29 -4.71 24.57
C ASP A 308 0.45 -5.93 24.15
N ASN A 309 -0.76 -5.71 23.67
CA ASN A 309 -1.62 -6.76 23.12
C ASN A 309 -1.36 -6.99 21.62
N ILE A 310 -0.56 -6.16 20.98
CA ILE A 310 -0.27 -6.26 19.54
C ILE A 310 0.92 -7.19 19.32
N ASP A 311 0.70 -8.29 18.63
CA ASP A 311 1.74 -9.27 18.34
C ASP A 311 2.68 -8.80 17.23
N PHE A 312 2.13 -8.18 16.16
CA PHE A 312 2.91 -7.71 15.01
C PHE A 312 2.37 -6.40 14.44
N TYR A 313 3.29 -5.61 13.90
CA TYR A 313 2.99 -4.36 13.21
C TYR A 313 3.44 -4.41 11.76
N GLU A 314 2.61 -3.87 10.86
CA GLU A 314 2.99 -3.48 9.49
C GLU A 314 2.94 -1.95 9.38
N LEU A 315 4.09 -1.31 9.40
CA LEU A 315 4.26 0.12 9.18
C LEU A 315 4.78 0.35 7.77
N ASN A 316 4.08 1.13 6.96
CA ASN A 316 4.54 1.38 5.60
C ASN A 316 5.85 2.18 5.60
N GLU A 317 6.89 1.64 4.96
CA GLU A 317 8.23 2.20 4.89
C GLU A 317 8.35 3.17 3.71
N ALA A 318 7.63 4.30 3.72
CA ALA A 318 7.80 5.30 2.66
C ALA A 318 9.26 5.80 2.56
N PHE A 319 9.94 5.85 3.70
CA PHE A 319 11.37 6.07 3.90
C PHE A 319 11.80 5.30 5.15
N SER A 320 13.09 4.95 5.29
CA SER A 320 13.62 4.34 6.53
C SER A 320 13.31 5.20 7.75
N VAL A 321 13.45 6.52 7.61
CA VAL A 321 13.18 7.48 8.68
C VAL A 321 11.73 7.42 9.15
N VAL A 322 10.77 7.12 8.28
CA VAL A 322 9.34 6.94 8.66
C VAL A 322 9.18 5.75 9.60
N GLY A 323 9.77 4.61 9.23
CA GLY A 323 9.78 3.41 10.09
C GLY A 323 10.43 3.70 11.44
N LEU A 324 11.65 4.23 11.43
CA LEU A 324 12.45 4.51 12.63
C LEU A 324 11.77 5.53 13.56
N ALA A 325 11.27 6.65 13.01
CA ALA A 325 10.61 7.69 13.82
C ALA A 325 9.36 7.16 14.51
N ASN A 326 8.50 6.40 13.79
CA ASN A 326 7.29 5.84 14.40
C ASN A 326 7.59 4.73 15.41
N ILE A 327 8.58 3.87 15.17
CA ILE A 327 9.06 2.88 16.14
C ILE A 327 9.54 3.59 17.42
N LYS A 328 10.34 4.65 17.28
CA LYS A 328 10.87 5.43 18.40
C LYS A 328 9.78 6.16 19.18
N ILE A 329 8.89 6.88 18.49
CA ILE A 329 7.83 7.68 19.13
C ILE A 329 6.82 6.78 19.87
N LEU A 330 6.46 5.64 19.29
CA LEU A 330 5.52 4.69 19.86
C LEU A 330 6.17 3.71 20.84
N ASP A 331 7.50 3.75 20.98
CA ASP A 331 8.27 2.82 21.79
C ASP A 331 7.92 1.36 21.46
N LEU A 332 8.05 1.00 20.16
CA LEU A 332 7.77 -0.34 19.67
C LEU A 332 9.04 -1.21 19.67
N ASN A 333 8.85 -2.50 19.88
CA ASN A 333 9.91 -3.48 19.65
C ASN A 333 10.14 -3.66 18.13
N PRO A 334 11.31 -3.28 17.57
CA PRO A 334 11.56 -3.37 16.13
C PRO A 334 11.55 -4.83 15.59
N LYS A 335 11.63 -5.83 16.47
CA LYS A 335 11.58 -7.25 16.07
C LYS A 335 10.21 -7.72 15.65
N ILE A 336 9.14 -7.01 16.03
CA ILE A 336 7.77 -7.35 15.66
C ILE A 336 7.18 -6.39 14.60
N VAL A 337 8.01 -5.51 14.03
CA VAL A 337 7.63 -4.55 12.98
C VAL A 337 8.19 -5.03 11.65
N ASN A 338 7.33 -5.12 10.62
CA ASN A 338 7.68 -5.47 9.23
C ASN A 338 8.59 -6.72 9.14
N VAL A 339 8.22 -7.79 9.82
CA VAL A 339 9.08 -8.98 9.99
C VAL A 339 9.39 -9.74 8.69
N ASN A 340 8.63 -9.49 7.64
CA ASN A 340 8.87 -10.04 6.31
C ASN A 340 9.49 -9.00 5.33
N GLY A 341 9.93 -7.84 5.83
CA GLY A 341 10.34 -6.68 5.03
C GLY A 341 9.17 -5.76 4.73
N GLY A 342 9.44 -4.59 4.18
CA GLY A 342 8.44 -3.55 3.92
C GLY A 342 8.66 -2.81 2.61
N ALA A 343 8.09 -1.61 2.48
CA ALA A 343 8.03 -0.87 1.23
C ALA A 343 9.41 -0.45 0.66
N ILE A 344 10.44 -0.34 1.48
CA ILE A 344 11.81 -0.08 1.00
C ILE A 344 12.29 -1.22 0.11
N SER A 345 12.06 -2.45 0.52
CA SER A 345 12.56 -3.64 -0.16
C SER A 345 11.54 -4.30 -1.11
N LEU A 346 10.25 -4.15 -0.83
CA LEU A 346 9.18 -4.69 -1.67
C LEU A 346 8.67 -3.69 -2.70
N GLY A 347 8.73 -2.38 -2.39
CA GLY A 347 8.21 -1.31 -3.23
C GLY A 347 6.98 -0.60 -2.66
N HIS A 348 6.67 0.60 -3.22
CA HIS A 348 5.61 1.48 -2.75
C HIS A 348 4.70 1.98 -3.88
N PRO A 349 3.90 1.10 -4.51
CA PRO A 349 2.83 1.56 -5.41
C PRO A 349 1.77 2.29 -4.58
N LEU A 350 1.68 3.63 -4.72
CA LEU A 350 1.01 4.52 -3.76
C LEU A 350 -0.41 4.07 -3.38
N GLY A 351 -1.30 3.92 -4.37
CA GLY A 351 -2.70 3.55 -4.14
C GLY A 351 -2.91 2.14 -3.59
N ASN A 352 -1.93 1.25 -3.81
CA ASN A 352 -1.96 -0.14 -3.37
C ASN A 352 -1.44 -0.35 -1.94
N SER A 353 -0.42 0.40 -1.52
CA SER A 353 0.36 0.07 -0.32
C SER A 353 -0.46 -0.07 0.96
N GLY A 354 -1.52 0.73 1.11
CA GLY A 354 -2.39 0.66 2.29
C GLY A 354 -3.15 -0.67 2.42
N SER A 355 -3.58 -1.27 1.32
CA SER A 355 -4.20 -2.61 1.32
C SER A 355 -3.16 -3.72 1.34
N ARG A 356 -2.01 -3.52 0.69
CA ARG A 356 -0.90 -4.47 0.71
C ARG A 356 -0.44 -4.77 2.13
N ILE A 357 -0.28 -3.76 2.99
CA ILE A 357 0.15 -3.99 4.38
C ILE A 357 -0.84 -4.83 5.19
N ILE A 358 -2.15 -4.75 4.90
CA ILE A 358 -3.14 -5.63 5.55
C ILE A 358 -3.03 -7.07 5.03
N VAL A 359 -2.78 -7.26 3.73
CA VAL A 359 -2.52 -8.59 3.15
C VAL A 359 -1.31 -9.23 3.83
N SER A 360 -0.20 -8.48 3.93
CA SER A 360 1.03 -8.96 4.58
C SER A 360 0.82 -9.23 6.07
N LEU A 361 0.12 -8.35 6.79
CA LEU A 361 -0.13 -8.49 8.23
C LEU A 361 -0.90 -9.78 8.56
N ILE A 362 -1.93 -10.12 7.77
CA ILE A 362 -2.68 -11.38 7.93
C ILE A 362 -1.74 -12.59 7.80
N ASN A 363 -0.84 -12.55 6.82
CA ASN A 363 0.11 -13.66 6.60
C ASN A 363 1.20 -13.70 7.68
N VAL A 364 1.71 -12.55 8.13
CA VAL A 364 2.65 -12.44 9.25
C VAL A 364 2.07 -13.05 10.52
N LEU A 365 0.83 -12.71 10.86
CA LEU A 365 0.14 -13.29 12.02
C LEU A 365 0.03 -14.80 11.92
N LYS A 366 -0.39 -15.34 10.76
CA LYS A 366 -0.48 -16.78 10.53
C LYS A 366 0.86 -17.50 10.65
N GLN A 367 1.90 -16.93 10.07
CA GLN A 367 3.25 -17.53 10.03
C GLN A 367 3.92 -17.59 11.39
N ASN A 368 3.58 -16.67 12.30
CA ASN A 368 4.24 -16.51 13.59
C ASN A 368 3.31 -16.82 14.78
N ASN A 369 2.15 -17.45 14.54
CA ASN A 369 1.14 -17.77 15.56
C ASN A 369 0.70 -16.53 16.37
N GLY A 370 0.70 -15.35 15.74
CA GLY A 370 0.18 -14.12 16.32
C GLY A 370 -1.33 -14.06 16.17
N LYS A 371 -1.99 -13.27 17.00
CA LYS A 371 -3.42 -13.11 17.01
C LYS A 371 -3.86 -11.68 16.64
N ILE A 372 -3.24 -10.68 17.25
CA ILE A 372 -3.59 -9.26 17.06
C ILE A 372 -2.50 -8.57 16.26
N GLY A 373 -2.91 -7.92 15.18
CA GLY A 373 -2.01 -7.13 14.34
C GLY A 373 -2.46 -5.70 14.19
N ALA A 374 -1.49 -4.80 14.04
CA ALA A 374 -1.72 -3.38 13.78
C ALA A 374 -1.02 -2.97 12.48
N ALA A 375 -1.75 -2.29 11.60
CA ALA A 375 -1.19 -1.67 10.40
C ALA A 375 -1.27 -0.15 10.48
N GLY A 376 -0.23 0.53 10.02
CA GLY A 376 -0.17 1.99 9.95
C GLY A 376 0.51 2.48 8.67
N ILE A 377 -0.08 3.46 8.03
CA ILE A 377 0.47 4.07 6.81
C ILE A 377 0.31 5.58 6.84
N CYS A 378 1.40 6.29 6.61
CA CYS A 378 1.37 7.74 6.37
C CYS A 378 0.83 8.07 4.97
N ASN A 379 0.43 9.31 4.77
CA ASN A 379 0.13 9.82 3.43
C ASN A 379 0.54 11.29 3.30
N GLY A 380 0.91 11.70 2.08
CA GLY A 380 1.17 13.11 1.76
C GLY A 380 0.05 14.01 2.23
N GLY A 381 0.37 15.25 2.60
CA GLY A 381 -0.55 16.21 3.20
C GLY A 381 -0.70 16.05 4.73
N GLY A 382 0.23 15.35 5.40
CA GLY A 382 0.28 15.26 6.87
C GLY A 382 -0.61 14.17 7.47
N GLY A 383 -1.20 13.28 6.68
CA GLY A 383 -2.16 12.31 7.16
C GLY A 383 -1.59 10.92 7.44
N ALA A 384 -2.39 10.10 8.10
CA ALA A 384 -2.20 8.66 8.24
C ALA A 384 -3.52 7.91 8.40
N SER A 385 -3.49 6.62 8.11
CA SER A 385 -4.55 5.67 8.48
C SER A 385 -3.93 4.51 9.26
N ALA A 386 -4.70 3.95 10.19
CA ALA A 386 -4.33 2.77 10.97
C ALA A 386 -5.51 1.80 11.10
N MET A 387 -5.21 0.52 11.24
CA MET A 387 -6.20 -0.54 11.43
C MET A 387 -5.67 -1.62 12.36
N ILE A 388 -6.55 -2.13 13.22
CA ILE A 388 -6.29 -3.27 14.11
C ILE A 388 -7.12 -4.44 13.62
N ILE A 389 -6.48 -5.59 13.43
CA ILE A 389 -7.14 -6.85 13.04
C ILE A 389 -6.85 -7.95 14.04
N GLU A 390 -7.77 -8.90 14.15
CA GLU A 390 -7.63 -10.13 14.91
C GLU A 390 -7.71 -11.33 13.97
N LEU A 391 -6.71 -12.21 13.99
CA LEU A 391 -6.71 -13.45 13.24
C LEU A 391 -7.76 -14.42 13.78
N MET A 392 -8.52 -15.09 12.87
CA MET A 392 -9.61 -15.99 13.23
C MET A 392 -9.31 -17.46 12.91
#